data_ab36f7d9e2c925f0c43f2b6bc2835c43
#
_entry.id   ab36f7d9e2c925f0c43f2b6bc2835c43
#
_cell.length_a   1.000
_cell.length_b   1.000
_cell.length_c   1.000
_cell.angle_alpha   90.00
_cell.angle_beta   90.00
_cell.angle_gamma   90.00
#
_symmetry.space_group_name_H-M   'P 1'
#
loop_
_entity.id
_entity.type
_entity.pdbx_description
1 polymer ?
#
loop_
_entity_poly.entity_id
_entity_poly.type
_entity_poly.pdbx_seq_one_letter_code
_entity_poly.pdbx_strand_id
1 'polypeptide(L)'
;MTNIKTIRLPLAENTNKSTHLEINTYYSLGGISYATYKNEPRGYYISVTPIELNNSRGYTTISTTAFSGVKRCVIECSRQSKKKAEEACNIKREEYQDMIDYVLEKNGLTLA
;
A
#
# COMPACT_ATOMS: atom_id res chain seq x y z
N MET A 1 9.00 10.33 2.95
CA MET A 1 7.96 9.34 3.26
C MET A 1 8.49 8.38 4.31
N THR A 2 7.77 8.22 5.41
CA THR A 2 8.20 7.36 6.52
C THR A 2 7.26 6.18 6.64
N ASN A 3 7.76 4.97 6.37
CA ASN A 3 6.98 3.75 6.53
C ASN A 3 6.89 3.38 8.01
N ILE A 4 5.68 3.07 8.48
CA ILE A 4 5.40 2.79 9.89
C ILE A 4 5.06 1.33 10.11
N LYS A 5 4.27 0.74 9.21
CA LYS A 5 3.82 -0.65 9.33
C LYS A 5 3.71 -1.28 7.96
N THR A 6 4.18 -2.51 7.85
CA THR A 6 4.09 -3.32 6.62
C THR A 6 3.45 -4.65 6.95
N ILE A 7 2.44 -5.02 6.14
CA ILE A 7 1.81 -6.34 6.16
C ILE A 7 1.96 -6.92 4.75
N ARG A 8 2.29 -8.19 4.63
CA ARG A 8 2.38 -8.89 3.35
C ARG A 8 1.43 -10.08 3.34
N LEU A 9 0.53 -10.08 2.37
CA LEU A 9 -0.44 -11.16 2.18
C LEU A 9 0.00 -12.04 1.01
N PRO A 10 0.19 -13.36 1.22
CA PRO A 10 0.60 -14.26 0.13
C PRO A 10 -0.45 -14.30 -0.98
N LEU A 11 0.02 -14.35 -2.22
CA LEU A 11 -0.82 -14.49 -3.40
C LEU A 11 -0.71 -15.91 -3.96
N ALA A 12 -1.79 -16.39 -4.57
CA ALA A 12 -1.75 -17.58 -5.38
C ALA A 12 -0.86 -17.36 -6.59
N GLU A 13 -0.31 -18.41 -7.16
CA GLU A 13 0.51 -18.36 -8.35
C GLU A 13 -0.21 -17.60 -9.47
N ASN A 14 0.52 -16.73 -10.17
CA ASN A 14 -0.07 -15.88 -11.19
C ASN A 14 0.96 -15.55 -12.28
N THR A 15 0.48 -15.04 -13.42
CA THR A 15 1.31 -14.71 -14.58
C THR A 15 2.13 -13.43 -14.41
N ASN A 16 1.77 -12.59 -13.43
CA ASN A 16 2.46 -11.33 -13.15
C ASN A 16 3.72 -11.50 -12.30
N LYS A 17 3.99 -12.72 -11.84
CA LYS A 17 5.09 -13.03 -10.92
C LYS A 17 5.01 -12.31 -9.58
N SER A 18 3.83 -11.78 -9.24
CA SER A 18 3.61 -11.20 -7.91
C SER A 18 3.48 -12.31 -6.88
N THR A 19 4.19 -12.19 -5.76
CA THR A 19 4.16 -13.19 -4.69
C THR A 19 3.31 -12.75 -3.51
N HIS A 20 3.19 -11.46 -3.30
CA HIS A 20 2.49 -10.89 -2.15
C HIS A 20 1.80 -9.58 -2.50
N LEU A 21 0.72 -9.25 -1.76
CA LEU A 21 0.25 -7.88 -1.65
C LEU A 21 0.95 -7.26 -0.45
N GLU A 22 1.57 -6.11 -0.68
CA GLU A 22 2.19 -5.34 0.40
C GLU A 22 1.25 -4.20 0.80
N ILE A 23 0.91 -4.18 2.09
CA ILE A 23 0.06 -3.14 2.67
C ILE A 23 0.94 -2.33 3.60
N ASN A 24 1.14 -1.07 3.26
CA ASN A 24 1.97 -0.16 4.04
C ASN A 24 1.13 0.95 4.65
N THR A 25 1.43 1.27 5.91
CA THR A 25 0.98 2.49 6.55
C THR A 25 2.17 3.41 6.67
N TYR A 26 2.08 4.62 6.15
CA TYR A 26 3.21 5.55 6.10
C TYR A 26 2.76 7.00 6.25
N TYR A 27 3.69 7.86 6.65
CA TYR A 27 3.48 9.30 6.69
C TYR A 27 3.98 9.95 5.40
N SER A 28 3.16 10.82 4.83
CA SER A 28 3.51 11.57 3.63
C SER A 28 3.37 13.06 3.86
N LEU A 29 4.32 13.83 3.35
CA LEU A 29 4.26 15.29 3.37
C LEU A 29 3.19 15.86 2.44
N GLY A 30 2.58 15.02 1.62
CA GLY A 30 1.59 15.45 0.65
C GLY A 30 2.23 16.16 -0.54
N GLY A 31 1.45 16.96 -1.22
CA GLY A 31 1.87 17.71 -2.38
C GLY A 31 1.13 17.33 -3.64
N ILE A 32 1.67 17.72 -4.79
CA ILE A 32 1.03 17.45 -6.08
C ILE A 32 1.36 16.04 -6.54
N SER A 33 0.32 15.24 -6.80
CA SER A 33 0.48 13.94 -7.45
C SER A 33 0.62 14.14 -8.96
N TYR A 34 1.76 13.78 -9.52
CA TYR A 34 1.99 13.90 -10.96
C TYR A 34 1.12 12.95 -11.79
N ALA A 35 0.66 11.85 -11.18
CA ALA A 35 -0.22 10.90 -11.86
C ALA A 35 -1.63 11.44 -12.05
N THR A 36 -2.14 12.20 -11.09
CA THR A 36 -3.52 12.71 -11.10
C THR A 36 -3.61 14.23 -11.21
N TYR A 37 -2.50 14.94 -11.07
CA TYR A 37 -2.41 16.40 -10.99
C TYR A 37 -3.26 16.99 -9.87
N LYS A 38 -3.54 16.20 -8.84
CA LYS A 38 -4.29 16.64 -7.67
C LYS A 38 -3.35 16.87 -6.50
N ASN A 39 -3.69 17.87 -5.68
CA ASN A 39 -2.99 18.12 -4.44
C ASN A 39 -3.42 17.08 -3.40
N GLU A 40 -2.45 16.36 -2.85
CA GLU A 40 -2.69 15.35 -1.82
C GLU A 40 -2.41 15.94 -0.44
N PRO A 41 -3.26 15.69 0.58
CA PRO A 41 -3.03 16.22 1.91
C PRO A 41 -1.84 15.56 2.59
N ARG A 42 -1.21 16.31 3.49
CA ARG A 42 -0.22 15.75 4.40
C ARG A 42 -0.91 14.88 5.44
N GLY A 43 -0.32 13.75 5.78
CA GLY A 43 -0.89 12.87 6.79
C GLY A 43 -0.45 11.42 6.64
N TYR A 44 -1.26 10.53 7.20
CA TYR A 44 -1.00 9.10 7.18
C TYR A 44 -1.82 8.44 6.09
N TYR A 45 -1.15 7.56 5.34
CA TYR A 45 -1.72 6.87 4.19
C TYR A 45 -1.61 5.37 4.39
N ILE A 46 -2.56 4.65 3.79
CA ILE A 46 -2.45 3.22 3.58
C ILE A 46 -2.29 2.97 2.09
N SER A 47 -1.39 2.07 1.70
CA SER A 47 -1.20 1.67 0.31
C SER A 47 -1.28 0.16 0.18
N VAL A 48 -1.83 -0.31 -0.94
CA VAL A 48 -1.89 -1.74 -1.29
C VAL A 48 -1.24 -1.89 -2.65
N THR A 49 -0.16 -2.67 -2.72
CA THR A 49 0.66 -2.80 -3.92
C THR A 49 1.06 -4.26 -4.13
N PRO A 50 0.92 -4.80 -5.35
CA PRO A 50 1.46 -6.12 -5.65
C PRO A 50 2.98 -6.05 -5.77
N ILE A 51 3.68 -7.00 -5.15
CA ILE A 51 5.14 -7.06 -5.15
C ILE A 51 5.62 -8.46 -5.48
N GLU A 52 6.85 -8.56 -5.94
CA GLU A 52 7.60 -9.81 -6.01
C GLU A 52 8.63 -9.79 -4.87
N LEU A 53 8.44 -10.68 -3.89
CA LEU A 53 9.37 -10.82 -2.79
C LEU A 53 10.46 -11.82 -3.18
N ASN A 54 11.68 -11.33 -3.35
CA ASN A 54 12.83 -12.16 -3.72
C ASN A 54 13.60 -12.58 -2.47
N ASN A 55 13.27 -13.76 -1.96
CA ASN A 55 13.87 -14.27 -0.73
C ASN A 55 15.38 -14.58 -0.87
N SER A 56 15.85 -14.90 -2.07
CA SER A 56 17.27 -15.24 -2.29
C SER A 56 18.16 -13.99 -2.23
N ARG A 57 17.59 -12.81 -2.46
CA ARG A 57 18.32 -11.54 -2.41
C ARG A 57 17.95 -10.66 -1.21
N GLY A 58 16.93 -11.06 -0.46
CA GLY A 58 16.48 -10.34 0.73
C GLY A 58 15.82 -8.99 0.47
N TYR A 59 15.36 -8.71 -0.75
CA TYR A 59 14.67 -7.46 -1.05
C TYR A 59 13.38 -7.72 -1.85
N THR A 60 12.55 -6.68 -1.93
CA THR A 60 11.29 -6.71 -2.66
C THR A 60 11.36 -5.80 -3.88
N THR A 61 10.69 -6.21 -4.96
CA THR A 61 10.47 -5.38 -6.13
C THR A 61 8.97 -5.26 -6.39
N ILE A 62 8.57 -4.09 -6.90
CA ILE A 62 7.19 -3.88 -7.33
C ILE A 62 7.03 -4.56 -8.69
N SER A 63 5.93 -5.29 -8.87
CA SER A 63 5.63 -5.93 -10.15
C SER A 63 5.44 -4.87 -11.24
N THR A 64 6.26 -4.95 -12.30
CA THR A 64 6.21 -3.98 -13.41
C THR A 64 5.16 -4.33 -14.46
N THR A 65 4.65 -5.56 -14.45
CA THR A 65 3.65 -6.03 -15.41
C THR A 65 2.22 -5.86 -14.93
N ALA A 66 2.05 -5.61 -13.64
CA ALA A 66 0.75 -5.42 -13.01
C ALA A 66 0.42 -3.93 -12.89
N PHE A 67 -0.86 -3.64 -12.77
CA PHE A 67 -1.31 -2.32 -12.35
C PHE A 67 -0.66 -2.00 -11.00
N SER A 68 -0.01 -0.87 -10.88
CA SER A 68 0.53 -0.45 -9.60
C SER A 68 -0.61 -0.22 -8.61
N GLY A 69 -0.38 -0.42 -7.34
CA GLY A 69 -1.41 -0.40 -6.33
C GLY A 69 -2.14 0.93 -6.14
N VAL A 70 -2.88 1.01 -5.06
CA VAL A 70 -3.66 2.20 -4.69
C VAL A 70 -3.24 2.69 -3.32
N LYS A 71 -3.51 3.95 -3.06
CA LYS A 71 -3.27 4.57 -1.76
C LYS A 71 -4.48 5.41 -1.33
N ARG A 72 -4.63 5.57 -0.03
CA ARG A 72 -5.70 6.38 0.56
C ARG A 72 -5.18 7.10 1.79
N CYS A 73 -5.50 8.38 1.91
CA CYS A 73 -5.23 9.12 3.14
C CYS A 73 -6.22 8.69 4.21
N VAL A 74 -5.73 8.18 5.33
CA VAL A 74 -6.57 7.71 6.43
C VAL A 74 -6.67 8.73 7.56
N ILE A 75 -5.62 9.56 7.72
CA ILE A 75 -5.61 10.62 8.73
C ILE A 75 -4.88 11.81 8.15
N GLU A 76 -5.57 12.94 8.01
CA GLU A 76 -4.93 14.21 7.65
C GLU A 76 -4.34 14.85 8.92
N CYS A 77 -3.09 15.28 8.86
CA CYS A 77 -2.48 16.03 9.95
C CYS A 77 -1.32 16.86 9.43
N SER A 78 -1.09 18.01 10.08
CA SER A 78 -0.09 18.97 9.64
C SER A 78 1.34 18.57 9.97
N ARG A 79 1.53 17.59 10.84
CA ARG A 79 2.85 17.11 11.25
C ARG A 79 2.79 15.66 11.70
N GLN A 80 3.93 14.99 11.61
CA GLN A 80 4.06 13.64 12.13
C GLN A 80 3.91 13.65 13.65
N SER A 81 3.08 12.76 14.19
CA SER A 81 2.93 12.57 15.63
C SER A 81 2.79 11.09 15.95
N LYS A 82 3.32 10.69 17.10
CA LYS A 82 3.26 9.29 17.54
C LYS A 82 1.83 8.81 17.74
N LYS A 83 0.97 9.64 18.33
CA LYS A 83 -0.43 9.32 18.57
C LYS A 83 -1.17 9.06 17.25
N LYS A 84 -0.99 9.93 16.27
CA LYS A 84 -1.64 9.77 14.96
C LYS A 84 -1.10 8.56 14.20
N ALA A 85 0.18 8.27 14.35
CA ALA A 85 0.77 7.06 13.77
C ALA A 85 0.15 5.78 14.36
N GLU A 86 -0.05 5.75 15.67
CA GLU A 86 -0.70 4.62 16.34
C GLU A 86 -2.15 4.45 15.87
N GLU A 87 -2.90 5.55 15.76
CA GLU A 87 -4.26 5.53 15.24
C GLU A 87 -4.30 4.96 13.80
N ALA A 88 -3.37 5.41 12.94
CA ALA A 88 -3.29 4.92 11.58
C ALA A 88 -2.96 3.43 11.51
N CYS A 89 -2.08 2.94 12.38
CA CYS A 89 -1.69 1.54 12.43
C CYS A 89 -2.81 0.62 12.98
N ASN A 90 -3.75 1.16 13.71
CA ASN A 90 -4.85 0.40 14.30
C ASN A 90 -6.10 0.31 13.41
N ILE A 91 -6.00 0.76 12.16
CA ILE A 91 -7.09 0.63 11.19
C ILE A 91 -7.34 -0.85 10.92
N LYS A 92 -8.60 -1.26 11.05
CA LYS A 92 -9.01 -2.65 10.86
C LYS A 92 -9.07 -3.01 9.39
N ARG A 93 -8.86 -4.30 9.09
CA ARG A 93 -8.90 -4.84 7.74
C ARG A 93 -10.17 -4.46 6.98
N GLU A 94 -11.31 -4.47 7.64
CA GLU A 94 -12.60 -4.14 7.02
C GLU A 94 -12.63 -2.71 6.44
N GLU A 95 -11.86 -1.79 7.00
CA GLU A 95 -11.84 -0.39 6.58
C GLU A 95 -11.04 -0.17 5.30
N TYR A 96 -10.20 -1.13 4.89
CA TYR A 96 -9.45 -1.05 3.63
C TYR A 96 -9.56 -2.30 2.75
N GLN A 97 -10.52 -3.19 3.06
CA GLN A 97 -10.75 -4.39 2.25
C GLN A 97 -11.10 -4.04 0.80
N ASP A 98 -11.81 -2.94 0.58
CA ASP A 98 -12.13 -2.44 -0.76
C ASP A 98 -10.88 -2.14 -1.58
N MET A 99 -9.82 -1.64 -0.98
CA MET A 99 -8.56 -1.38 -1.66
C MET A 99 -7.88 -2.68 -2.07
N ILE A 100 -7.91 -3.69 -1.20
CA ILE A 100 -7.38 -5.02 -1.50
C ILE A 100 -8.13 -5.64 -2.68
N ASP A 101 -9.45 -5.62 -2.63
CA ASP A 101 -10.31 -6.19 -3.68
C ASP A 101 -10.07 -5.49 -5.02
N TYR A 102 -9.94 -4.18 -5.01
CA TYR A 102 -9.65 -3.39 -6.21
C TYR A 102 -8.32 -3.80 -6.84
N VAL A 103 -7.25 -3.91 -6.04
CA VAL A 103 -5.93 -4.28 -6.54
C VAL A 103 -5.92 -5.71 -7.08
N LEU A 104 -6.57 -6.64 -6.38
CA LEU A 104 -6.69 -8.03 -6.84
C LEU A 104 -7.40 -8.10 -8.19
N GLU A 105 -8.53 -7.43 -8.31
CA GLU A 105 -9.33 -7.42 -9.54
C GLU A 105 -8.57 -6.79 -10.71
N LYS A 106 -7.96 -5.63 -10.49
CA LYS A 106 -7.24 -4.90 -11.54
C LYS A 106 -6.01 -5.63 -12.06
N ASN A 107 -5.40 -6.48 -11.24
CA ASN A 107 -4.19 -7.21 -11.60
C ASN A 107 -4.46 -8.69 -11.91
N GLY A 108 -5.71 -9.14 -11.83
CA GLY A 108 -6.05 -10.55 -12.03
C GLY A 108 -5.41 -11.47 -11.00
N LEU A 109 -5.32 -11.03 -9.75
CA LEU A 109 -4.67 -11.75 -8.67
C LEU A 109 -5.68 -12.34 -7.69
N THR A 110 -5.27 -13.40 -7.01
CA THR A 110 -6.06 -14.08 -5.98
C THR A 110 -5.17 -14.30 -4.75
N LEU A 111 -5.72 -14.10 -3.56
CA LEU A 111 -5.02 -14.44 -2.32
C LEU A 111 -4.85 -15.95 -2.19
N ALA A 112 -3.72 -16.34 -1.66
CA ALA A 112 -3.43 -17.75 -1.41
C ALA A 112 -4.31 -18.31 -0.29
#